data_6102f5c79a0e7305aec22aed39a6fe00
#
_entry.id   6102f5c79a0e7305aec22aed39a6fe00
#
_cell.length_a   1.000
_cell.length_b   1.000
_cell.length_c   1.000
_cell.angle_alpha   90.00
_cell.angle_beta   90.00
_cell.angle_gamma   90.00
#
_symmetry.space_group_name_H-M   'P 1'
#
loop_
_entity.id
_entity.type
_entity.pdbx_description
1 polymer ?
#
loop_
_entity_poly.entity_id
_entity_poly.type
_entity_poly.pdbx_seq_one_letter_code
_entity_poly.pdbx_strand_id
1 'polypeptide(L)'
;MSADSFYREAEKKVHKTFFKDFDGAQELFAKSAARYKLEKDFSKAGEAYSRSGECSVKLKDSMAAAQAYADAANAYKKADMKKAAEMLELAVRMQIDNNRLANAARLLKEYGESLDEQGSSMEAVPFFEKAIQYFNAEDQQSQAQNCMMTLGKIYGENDKFDKSLMYYERVANNMLSGPLKFQAQEYFVRCMLCRFAMVSNDNRFEKSEECQEALTQYLTSDIYLKNTREEEFLRLILEAVTDCDVDKFERGVSLLQDIRKLDDWKTHVLLVVKHNMESMA
;
A
#
# COMPACT_ATOMS: atom_id res chain seq x y z
N MET A 1 21.91 -32.87 -7.87
CA MET A 1 22.07 -31.99 -9.05
C MET A 1 22.13 -30.56 -8.58
N SER A 2 23.00 -29.71 -9.15
CA SER A 2 23.11 -28.27 -8.86
C SER A 2 22.01 -27.50 -9.59
N ALA A 3 21.78 -26.24 -9.18
CA ALA A 3 20.85 -25.35 -9.87
C ALA A 3 21.19 -25.23 -11.37
N ASP A 4 22.49 -25.00 -11.68
CA ASP A 4 22.96 -24.88 -13.06
C ASP A 4 22.76 -26.18 -13.88
N SER A 5 22.83 -27.35 -13.26
CA SER A 5 22.62 -28.62 -13.98
C SER A 5 21.16 -28.78 -14.42
N PHE A 6 20.21 -28.42 -13.56
CA PHE A 6 18.79 -28.44 -13.91
C PHE A 6 18.49 -27.40 -15.00
N TYR A 7 19.05 -26.20 -14.92
CA TYR A 7 18.88 -25.15 -15.92
C TYR A 7 19.35 -25.61 -17.30
N ARG A 8 20.59 -26.12 -17.40
CA ARG A 8 21.17 -26.61 -18.67
C ARG A 8 20.39 -27.80 -19.25
N GLU A 9 19.89 -28.69 -18.41
CA GLU A 9 19.05 -29.77 -18.87
C GLU A 9 17.71 -29.31 -19.41
N ALA A 10 17.07 -28.32 -18.76
CA ALA A 10 15.87 -27.67 -19.23
C ALA A 10 16.08 -27.02 -20.61
N GLU A 11 17.17 -26.24 -20.76
CA GLU A 11 17.53 -25.61 -22.04
C GLU A 11 17.70 -26.67 -23.15
N LYS A 12 18.35 -27.79 -22.89
CA LYS A 12 18.47 -28.88 -23.87
C LYS A 12 17.11 -29.41 -24.31
N LYS A 13 16.10 -29.49 -23.40
CA LYS A 13 14.75 -29.94 -23.72
C LYS A 13 14.00 -28.93 -24.60
N VAL A 14 14.15 -27.63 -24.35
CA VAL A 14 13.53 -26.55 -25.14
C VAL A 14 14.13 -26.47 -26.55
N HIS A 15 15.45 -26.68 -26.68
CA HIS A 15 16.17 -26.49 -27.96
C HIS A 15 16.27 -27.76 -28.82
N LYS A 16 15.63 -28.89 -28.43
CA LYS A 16 15.59 -30.07 -29.30
C LYS A 16 15.00 -29.74 -30.68
N THR A 17 15.67 -30.21 -31.73
CA THR A 17 15.26 -29.94 -33.12
C THR A 17 13.93 -30.62 -33.45
N PHE A 18 13.72 -31.84 -32.90
CA PHE A 18 12.52 -32.63 -33.06
C PHE A 18 11.96 -32.92 -31.65
N PHE A 19 10.64 -32.72 -31.45
CA PHE A 19 9.93 -32.98 -30.23
C PHE A 19 10.45 -32.15 -29.01
N LYS A 20 10.18 -30.88 -29.01
CA LYS A 20 10.44 -29.98 -27.87
C LYS A 20 9.61 -30.43 -26.66
N ASP A 21 10.30 -30.71 -25.56
CA ASP A 21 9.70 -31.17 -24.31
C ASP A 21 9.53 -29.97 -23.36
N PHE A 22 8.48 -29.16 -23.63
CA PHE A 22 8.20 -27.99 -22.81
C PHE A 22 7.73 -28.36 -21.40
N ASP A 23 7.01 -29.46 -21.22
CA ASP A 23 6.55 -29.92 -19.92
C ASP A 23 7.72 -30.30 -19.01
N GLY A 24 8.59 -31.19 -19.47
CA GLY A 24 9.79 -31.55 -18.72
C GLY A 24 10.80 -30.40 -18.57
N ALA A 25 10.80 -29.39 -19.46
CA ALA A 25 11.62 -28.21 -19.31
C ALA A 25 11.07 -27.27 -18.24
N GLN A 26 9.75 -27.06 -18.21
CA GLN A 26 9.06 -26.26 -17.20
C GLN A 26 9.40 -26.73 -15.79
N GLU A 27 9.28 -28.05 -15.53
CA GLU A 27 9.61 -28.63 -14.22
C GLU A 27 11.07 -28.42 -13.84
N LEU A 28 11.99 -28.62 -14.78
CA LEU A 28 13.42 -28.48 -14.54
C LEU A 28 13.82 -27.03 -14.27
N PHE A 29 13.24 -26.06 -15.00
CA PHE A 29 13.42 -24.63 -14.71
C PHE A 29 12.89 -24.27 -13.33
N ALA A 30 11.71 -24.76 -12.93
CA ALA A 30 11.15 -24.53 -11.60
C ALA A 30 12.04 -25.13 -10.50
N LYS A 31 12.57 -26.34 -10.70
CA LYS A 31 13.53 -26.99 -9.78
C LYS A 31 14.84 -26.19 -9.69
N SER A 32 15.35 -25.70 -10.83
CA SER A 32 16.52 -24.83 -10.87
C SER A 32 16.32 -23.54 -10.10
N ALA A 33 15.19 -22.85 -10.34
CA ALA A 33 14.82 -21.61 -9.67
C ALA A 33 14.73 -21.78 -8.15
N ALA A 34 14.09 -22.85 -7.68
CA ALA A 34 14.01 -23.16 -6.26
C ALA A 34 15.39 -23.34 -5.62
N ARG A 35 16.33 -23.96 -6.35
CA ARG A 35 17.72 -24.15 -5.88
C ARG A 35 18.48 -22.82 -5.84
N TYR A 36 18.42 -21.99 -6.89
CA TYR A 36 19.03 -20.66 -6.88
C TYR A 36 18.47 -19.77 -5.75
N LYS A 37 17.18 -19.88 -5.46
CA LYS A 37 16.57 -19.19 -4.32
C LYS A 37 17.16 -19.61 -2.97
N LEU A 38 17.44 -20.92 -2.78
CA LEU A 38 18.14 -21.43 -1.59
C LEU A 38 19.59 -20.95 -1.52
N GLU A 39 20.25 -20.82 -2.66
CA GLU A 39 21.62 -20.30 -2.81
C GLU A 39 21.67 -18.77 -2.70
N LYS A 40 20.50 -18.10 -2.55
CA LYS A 40 20.31 -16.64 -2.53
C LYS A 40 20.74 -15.93 -3.82
N ASP A 41 20.86 -16.66 -4.93
CA ASP A 41 21.05 -16.08 -6.27
C ASP A 41 19.67 -15.74 -6.86
N PHE A 42 19.10 -14.62 -6.36
CA PHE A 42 17.74 -14.19 -6.72
C PHE A 42 17.61 -13.76 -8.18
N SER A 43 18.70 -13.31 -8.80
CA SER A 43 18.70 -12.96 -10.22
C SER A 43 18.50 -14.20 -11.09
N LYS A 44 19.31 -15.26 -10.87
CA LYS A 44 19.16 -16.51 -11.62
C LYS A 44 17.86 -17.25 -11.25
N ALA A 45 17.40 -17.14 -10.00
CA ALA A 45 16.10 -17.69 -9.61
C ALA A 45 14.97 -17.05 -10.41
N GLY A 46 14.96 -15.73 -10.54
CA GLY A 46 14.00 -14.99 -11.35
C GLY A 46 14.04 -15.38 -12.83
N GLU A 47 15.25 -15.51 -13.39
CA GLU A 47 15.43 -15.97 -14.76
C GLU A 47 14.87 -17.38 -14.99
N ALA A 48 15.20 -18.31 -14.12
CA ALA A 48 14.72 -19.70 -14.24
C ALA A 48 13.20 -19.80 -14.09
N TYR A 49 12.58 -19.04 -13.16
CA TYR A 49 11.11 -18.96 -13.06
C TYR A 49 10.49 -18.33 -14.31
N SER A 50 11.09 -17.28 -14.87
CA SER A 50 10.63 -16.66 -16.13
C SER A 50 10.63 -17.67 -17.27
N ARG A 51 11.72 -18.45 -17.40
CA ARG A 51 11.83 -19.54 -18.40
C ARG A 51 10.79 -20.64 -18.19
N SER A 52 10.49 -20.98 -16.93
CA SER A 52 9.39 -21.91 -16.61
C SER A 52 8.04 -21.35 -17.10
N GLY A 53 7.78 -20.05 -16.86
CA GLY A 53 6.58 -19.36 -17.34
C GLY A 53 6.46 -19.38 -18.87
N GLU A 54 7.55 -19.13 -19.59
CA GLU A 54 7.58 -19.21 -21.07
C GLU A 54 7.22 -20.61 -21.58
N CYS A 55 7.69 -21.66 -20.90
CA CYS A 55 7.32 -23.05 -21.23
C CYS A 55 5.82 -23.28 -21.01
N SER A 56 5.28 -22.81 -19.88
CA SER A 56 3.86 -22.90 -19.55
C SER A 56 2.99 -22.21 -20.61
N VAL A 57 3.42 -21.05 -21.11
CA VAL A 57 2.72 -20.33 -22.21
C VAL A 57 2.71 -21.19 -23.48
N LYS A 58 3.82 -21.88 -23.81
CA LYS A 58 3.89 -22.80 -24.96
C LYS A 58 2.97 -24.00 -24.80
N LEU A 59 2.77 -24.45 -23.58
CA LEU A 59 1.83 -25.52 -23.23
C LEU A 59 0.38 -25.06 -23.17
N LYS A 60 0.12 -23.76 -23.33
CA LYS A 60 -1.19 -23.12 -23.16
C LYS A 60 -1.76 -23.29 -21.74
N ASP A 61 -0.90 -23.53 -20.76
CA ASP A 61 -1.27 -23.51 -19.34
C ASP A 61 -1.07 -22.11 -18.76
N SER A 62 -2.10 -21.28 -18.93
CA SER A 62 -2.05 -19.89 -18.48
C SER A 62 -2.00 -19.76 -16.95
N MET A 63 -2.48 -20.78 -16.20
CA MET A 63 -2.40 -20.77 -14.74
C MET A 63 -0.99 -21.03 -14.24
N ALA A 64 -0.33 -22.06 -14.78
CA ALA A 64 1.06 -22.33 -14.46
C ALA A 64 1.97 -21.17 -14.89
N ALA A 65 1.69 -20.56 -16.06
CA ALA A 65 2.42 -19.38 -16.52
C ALA A 65 2.28 -18.19 -15.56
N ALA A 66 1.04 -17.88 -15.12
CA ALA A 66 0.79 -16.81 -14.17
C ALA A 66 1.54 -17.00 -12.85
N GLN A 67 1.54 -18.24 -12.33
CA GLN A 67 2.27 -18.59 -11.11
C GLN A 67 3.79 -18.46 -11.30
N ALA A 68 4.33 -18.98 -12.39
CA ALA A 68 5.77 -18.93 -12.65
C ALA A 68 6.27 -17.48 -12.81
N TYR A 69 5.51 -16.60 -13.50
CA TYR A 69 5.86 -15.18 -13.61
C TYR A 69 5.71 -14.46 -12.27
N ALA A 70 4.73 -14.81 -11.43
CA ALA A 70 4.63 -14.27 -10.07
C ALA A 70 5.84 -14.67 -9.21
N ASP A 71 6.27 -15.93 -9.30
CA ASP A 71 7.48 -16.41 -8.61
C ASP A 71 8.75 -15.75 -9.14
N ALA A 72 8.82 -15.48 -10.45
CA ALA A 72 9.92 -14.72 -11.06
C ALA A 72 9.96 -13.28 -10.53
N ALA A 73 8.81 -12.59 -10.50
CA ALA A 73 8.68 -11.26 -9.93
C ALA A 73 9.14 -11.22 -8.47
N ASN A 74 8.68 -12.19 -7.66
CA ASN A 74 9.08 -12.32 -6.26
C ASN A 74 10.58 -12.58 -6.04
N ALA A 75 11.22 -13.30 -6.95
CA ALA A 75 12.66 -13.47 -6.92
C ALA A 75 13.38 -12.18 -7.30
N TYR A 76 12.98 -11.56 -8.42
CA TYR A 76 13.60 -10.32 -8.91
C TYR A 76 13.42 -9.13 -7.97
N LYS A 77 12.37 -9.04 -7.15
CA LYS A 77 12.23 -7.99 -6.13
C LYS A 77 13.45 -7.84 -5.21
N LYS A 78 14.24 -8.89 -5.06
CA LYS A 78 15.46 -8.89 -4.22
C LYS A 78 16.75 -8.64 -5.00
N ALA A 79 16.69 -8.52 -6.33
CA ALA A 79 17.86 -8.38 -7.19
C ALA A 79 17.73 -7.27 -8.24
N ASP A 80 16.55 -7.12 -8.85
CA ASP A 80 16.31 -6.19 -9.95
C ASP A 80 14.80 -5.82 -10.02
N MET A 81 14.45 -4.66 -9.47
CA MET A 81 13.07 -4.18 -9.42
C MET A 81 12.45 -3.95 -10.81
N LYS A 82 13.27 -3.60 -11.81
CA LYS A 82 12.79 -3.43 -13.19
C LYS A 82 12.27 -4.75 -13.76
N LYS A 83 13.10 -5.80 -13.66
CA LYS A 83 12.71 -7.14 -14.10
C LYS A 83 11.53 -7.69 -13.26
N ALA A 84 11.49 -7.34 -11.97
CA ALA A 84 10.34 -7.69 -11.13
C ALA A 84 9.05 -7.07 -11.66
N ALA A 85 9.06 -5.80 -12.07
CA ALA A 85 7.89 -5.13 -12.65
C ALA A 85 7.45 -5.77 -13.98
N GLU A 86 8.39 -6.13 -14.86
CA GLU A 86 8.09 -6.81 -16.14
C GLU A 86 7.40 -8.17 -15.90
N MET A 87 7.92 -8.96 -14.97
CA MET A 87 7.34 -10.26 -14.62
C MET A 87 5.99 -10.11 -13.92
N LEU A 88 5.84 -9.10 -13.07
CA LEU A 88 4.57 -8.76 -12.43
C LEU A 88 3.50 -8.44 -13.48
N GLU A 89 3.83 -7.61 -14.47
CA GLU A 89 2.88 -7.25 -15.53
C GLU A 89 2.37 -8.48 -16.28
N LEU A 90 3.27 -9.42 -16.62
CA LEU A 90 2.89 -10.68 -17.26
C LEU A 90 2.00 -11.53 -16.35
N ALA A 91 2.36 -11.68 -15.08
CA ALA A 91 1.57 -12.43 -14.11
C ALA A 91 0.17 -11.84 -13.91
N VAL A 92 0.08 -10.52 -13.72
CA VAL A 92 -1.19 -9.79 -13.54
C VAL A 92 -2.08 -9.95 -14.77
N ARG A 93 -1.53 -9.76 -15.98
CA ARG A 93 -2.29 -9.95 -17.24
C ARG A 93 -2.89 -11.35 -17.31
N MET A 94 -2.09 -12.39 -17.04
CA MET A 94 -2.59 -13.76 -17.07
C MET A 94 -3.64 -14.07 -16.00
N GLN A 95 -3.52 -13.45 -14.81
CA GLN A 95 -4.56 -13.59 -13.79
C GLN A 95 -5.87 -12.95 -14.23
N ILE A 96 -5.81 -11.79 -14.91
CA ILE A 96 -6.99 -11.11 -15.47
C ILE A 96 -7.62 -11.94 -16.56
N ASP A 97 -6.81 -12.46 -17.50
CA ASP A 97 -7.30 -13.31 -18.62
C ASP A 97 -7.97 -14.61 -18.11
N ASN A 98 -7.57 -15.07 -16.93
CA ASN A 98 -8.16 -16.21 -16.24
C ASN A 98 -9.34 -15.85 -15.31
N ASN A 99 -9.85 -14.62 -15.36
CA ASN A 99 -10.93 -14.13 -14.49
C ASN A 99 -10.58 -14.23 -12.98
N ARG A 100 -9.34 -13.99 -12.60
CA ARG A 100 -8.85 -14.07 -11.21
C ARG A 100 -8.39 -12.71 -10.72
N LEU A 101 -9.28 -11.72 -10.71
CA LEU A 101 -8.97 -10.34 -10.35
C LEU A 101 -8.42 -10.21 -8.91
N ALA A 102 -8.93 -11.01 -7.97
CA ALA A 102 -8.43 -11.03 -6.60
C ALA A 102 -6.94 -11.44 -6.51
N ASN A 103 -6.50 -12.39 -7.35
CA ASN A 103 -5.10 -12.78 -7.40
C ASN A 103 -4.23 -11.70 -8.05
N ALA A 104 -4.73 -11.07 -9.12
CA ALA A 104 -4.06 -9.91 -9.74
C ALA A 104 -3.89 -8.77 -8.73
N ALA A 105 -4.95 -8.45 -7.95
CA ALA A 105 -4.91 -7.44 -6.91
C ALA A 105 -3.87 -7.74 -5.82
N ARG A 106 -3.79 -9.01 -5.39
CA ARG A 106 -2.82 -9.44 -4.38
C ARG A 106 -1.38 -9.26 -4.87
N LEU A 107 -1.08 -9.64 -6.12
CA LEU A 107 0.23 -9.46 -6.71
C LEU A 107 0.63 -7.97 -6.78
N LEU A 108 -0.30 -7.10 -7.19
CA LEU A 108 -0.09 -5.65 -7.24
C LEU A 108 0.17 -5.08 -5.84
N LYS A 109 -0.64 -5.48 -4.84
CA LYS A 109 -0.46 -5.07 -3.44
C LYS A 109 0.92 -5.47 -2.92
N GLU A 110 1.31 -6.75 -3.06
CA GLU A 110 2.60 -7.26 -2.60
C GLU A 110 3.79 -6.57 -3.28
N TYR A 111 3.63 -6.15 -4.51
CA TYR A 111 4.66 -5.38 -5.21
C TYR A 111 4.73 -3.94 -4.70
N GLY A 112 3.58 -3.31 -4.49
CA GLY A 112 3.49 -1.98 -3.88
C GLY A 112 4.11 -1.96 -2.47
N GLU A 113 3.81 -2.96 -1.63
CA GLU A 113 4.42 -3.11 -0.31
C GLU A 113 5.96 -3.22 -0.40
N SER A 114 6.47 -3.96 -1.39
CA SER A 114 7.92 -4.09 -1.58
C SER A 114 8.59 -2.79 -2.04
N LEU A 115 7.90 -1.93 -2.80
CA LEU A 115 8.38 -0.60 -3.15
C LEU A 115 8.39 0.33 -1.95
N ASP A 116 7.34 0.28 -1.13
CA ASP A 116 7.24 1.09 0.11
C ASP A 116 8.36 0.73 1.10
N GLU A 117 8.60 -0.57 1.33
CA GLU A 117 9.70 -1.07 2.16
C GLU A 117 11.10 -0.63 1.69
N GLN A 118 11.27 -0.37 0.39
CA GLN A 118 12.52 0.13 -0.21
C GLN A 118 12.62 1.66 -0.22
N GLY A 119 11.65 2.35 0.35
CA GLY A 119 11.60 3.81 0.39
C GLY A 119 11.09 4.48 -0.89
N SER A 120 10.57 3.71 -1.85
CA SER A 120 9.94 4.20 -3.10
C SER A 120 8.41 4.29 -2.96
N SER A 121 7.94 4.82 -1.82
CA SER A 121 6.52 4.80 -1.45
C SER A 121 5.61 5.46 -2.49
N MET A 122 6.05 6.57 -3.10
CA MET A 122 5.25 7.25 -4.13
C MET A 122 5.16 6.44 -5.43
N GLU A 123 6.15 5.61 -5.74
CA GLU A 123 6.11 4.70 -6.89
C GLU A 123 5.15 3.52 -6.63
N ALA A 124 4.89 3.18 -5.37
CA ALA A 124 3.94 2.14 -4.98
C ALA A 124 2.47 2.52 -5.21
N VAL A 125 2.16 3.82 -5.23
CA VAL A 125 0.78 4.34 -5.31
C VAL A 125 -0.04 3.72 -6.44
N PRO A 126 0.38 3.72 -7.71
CA PRO A 126 -0.44 3.20 -8.81
C PRO A 126 -0.74 1.70 -8.66
N PHE A 127 0.11 0.94 -8.00
CA PHE A 127 -0.11 -0.48 -7.74
C PHE A 127 -1.20 -0.70 -6.69
N PHE A 128 -1.18 0.07 -5.60
CA PHE A 128 -2.26 0.03 -4.60
C PHE A 128 -3.60 0.51 -5.16
N GLU A 129 -3.62 1.59 -5.96
CA GLU A 129 -4.85 2.08 -6.58
C GLU A 129 -5.48 1.02 -7.49
N LYS A 130 -4.67 0.34 -8.30
CA LYS A 130 -5.12 -0.73 -9.17
C LYS A 130 -5.57 -1.97 -8.38
N ALA A 131 -4.86 -2.29 -7.29
CA ALA A 131 -5.27 -3.37 -6.39
C ALA A 131 -6.64 -3.09 -5.75
N ILE A 132 -6.92 -1.86 -5.31
CA ILE A 132 -8.22 -1.45 -4.77
C ILE A 132 -9.33 -1.66 -5.81
N GLN A 133 -9.10 -1.29 -7.07
CA GLN A 133 -10.09 -1.49 -8.14
C GLN A 133 -10.45 -2.97 -8.30
N TYR A 134 -9.46 -3.85 -8.34
CA TYR A 134 -9.68 -5.28 -8.51
C TYR A 134 -10.25 -5.95 -7.27
N PHE A 135 -9.84 -5.56 -6.06
CA PHE A 135 -10.45 -6.06 -4.83
C PHE A 135 -11.92 -5.66 -4.71
N ASN A 136 -12.26 -4.42 -5.09
CA ASN A 136 -13.65 -3.97 -5.09
C ASN A 136 -14.50 -4.72 -6.13
N ALA A 137 -13.95 -5.05 -7.31
CA ALA A 137 -14.64 -5.84 -8.35
C ALA A 137 -14.96 -7.28 -7.89
N GLU A 138 -14.21 -7.79 -6.91
CA GLU A 138 -14.39 -9.13 -6.33
C GLU A 138 -15.00 -9.08 -4.92
N ASP A 139 -15.64 -7.98 -4.53
CA ASP A 139 -16.25 -7.74 -3.21
C ASP A 139 -15.31 -7.97 -2.01
N GLN A 140 -13.99 -7.91 -2.23
CA GLN A 140 -12.99 -8.06 -1.17
C GLN A 140 -12.74 -6.74 -0.44
N GLN A 141 -13.77 -6.20 0.20
CA GLN A 141 -13.78 -4.89 0.84
C GLN A 141 -12.67 -4.70 1.87
N SER A 142 -12.38 -5.72 2.69
CA SER A 142 -11.32 -5.64 3.70
C SER A 142 -9.93 -5.47 3.09
N GLN A 143 -9.64 -6.13 1.95
CA GLN A 143 -8.36 -5.98 1.26
C GLN A 143 -8.24 -4.62 0.59
N ALA A 144 -9.31 -4.15 -0.05
CA ALA A 144 -9.37 -2.80 -0.62
C ALA A 144 -9.14 -1.73 0.45
N GLN A 145 -9.78 -1.88 1.62
CA GLN A 145 -9.63 -0.98 2.76
C GLN A 145 -8.18 -0.95 3.29
N ASN A 146 -7.51 -2.10 3.39
CA ASN A 146 -6.10 -2.15 3.78
C ASN A 146 -5.21 -1.35 2.81
N CYS A 147 -5.44 -1.48 1.50
CA CYS A 147 -4.72 -0.69 0.50
C CYS A 147 -5.03 0.82 0.64
N MET A 148 -6.28 1.20 0.94
CA MET A 148 -6.65 2.60 1.18
C MET A 148 -5.94 3.17 2.43
N MET A 149 -5.83 2.39 3.51
CA MET A 149 -5.09 2.80 4.71
C MET A 149 -3.61 3.04 4.39
N THR A 150 -2.99 2.16 3.60
CA THR A 150 -1.62 2.32 3.13
C THR A 150 -1.45 3.57 2.27
N LEU A 151 -2.38 3.83 1.33
CA LEU A 151 -2.34 5.05 0.50
C LEU A 151 -2.51 6.32 1.34
N GLY A 152 -3.41 6.33 2.32
CA GLY A 152 -3.56 7.44 3.26
C GLY A 152 -2.26 7.73 4.00
N LYS A 153 -1.57 6.68 4.46
CA LYS A 153 -0.26 6.80 5.10
C LYS A 153 0.79 7.37 4.15
N ILE A 154 0.97 6.76 2.98
CA ILE A 154 1.97 7.18 1.98
C ILE A 154 1.76 8.65 1.58
N TYR A 155 0.54 9.04 1.29
CA TYR A 155 0.26 10.42 0.89
C TYR A 155 0.53 11.42 2.01
N GLY A 156 0.17 11.10 3.26
CA GLY A 156 0.45 11.99 4.40
C GLY A 156 1.92 12.11 4.74
N GLU A 157 2.70 11.03 4.64
CA GLU A 157 4.16 11.04 4.81
C GLU A 157 4.89 11.83 3.70
N ASN A 158 4.22 12.09 2.58
CA ASN A 158 4.73 12.90 1.47
C ASN A 158 4.01 14.26 1.33
N ASP A 159 3.43 14.77 2.41
CA ASP A 159 2.78 16.08 2.53
C ASP A 159 1.62 16.33 1.54
N LYS A 160 1.03 15.26 1.00
CA LYS A 160 -0.15 15.31 0.13
C LYS A 160 -1.41 15.09 0.95
N PHE A 161 -1.68 16.03 1.85
CA PHE A 161 -2.72 15.89 2.87
C PHE A 161 -4.14 15.84 2.30
N ASP A 162 -4.40 16.48 1.16
CA ASP A 162 -5.66 16.39 0.43
C ASP A 162 -5.99 14.94 0.02
N LYS A 163 -5.01 14.22 -0.54
CA LYS A 163 -5.16 12.82 -0.93
C LYS A 163 -5.20 11.89 0.27
N SER A 164 -4.35 12.15 1.27
CA SER A 164 -4.36 11.39 2.52
C SER A 164 -5.73 11.45 3.19
N LEU A 165 -6.30 12.66 3.30
CA LEU A 165 -7.64 12.92 3.82
C LEU A 165 -8.71 12.12 3.07
N MET A 166 -8.71 12.18 1.74
CA MET A 166 -9.67 11.47 0.90
C MET A 166 -9.69 9.96 1.19
N TYR A 167 -8.50 9.33 1.31
CA TYR A 167 -8.43 7.90 1.61
C TYR A 167 -8.85 7.58 3.03
N TYR A 168 -8.45 8.37 4.04
CA TYR A 168 -8.82 8.13 5.42
C TYR A 168 -10.31 8.37 5.69
N GLU A 169 -10.93 9.39 5.08
CA GLU A 169 -12.38 9.58 5.16
C GLU A 169 -13.14 8.37 4.60
N ARG A 170 -12.69 7.85 3.46
CA ARG A 170 -13.28 6.66 2.86
C ARG A 170 -13.15 5.44 3.77
N VAL A 171 -11.97 5.25 4.40
CA VAL A 171 -11.73 4.18 5.37
C VAL A 171 -12.64 4.34 6.58
N ALA A 172 -12.71 5.53 7.20
CA ALA A 172 -13.54 5.79 8.37
C ALA A 172 -15.02 5.52 8.09
N ASN A 173 -15.55 6.03 6.98
CA ASN A 173 -16.94 5.84 6.58
C ASN A 173 -17.27 4.35 6.31
N ASN A 174 -16.37 3.61 5.67
CA ASN A 174 -16.54 2.18 5.47
C ASN A 174 -16.56 1.42 6.81
N MET A 175 -15.73 1.81 7.78
CA MET A 175 -15.70 1.19 9.11
C MET A 175 -16.98 1.44 9.90
N LEU A 176 -17.57 2.65 9.82
CA LEU A 176 -18.84 2.97 10.51
C LEU A 176 -19.98 2.02 10.11
N SER A 177 -19.98 1.58 8.86
CA SER A 177 -21.00 0.68 8.32
C SER A 177 -20.75 -0.80 8.63
N GLY A 178 -19.61 -1.12 9.27
CA GLY A 178 -19.14 -2.50 9.46
C GLY A 178 -18.93 -2.89 10.92
N PRO A 179 -18.39 -4.10 11.14
CA PRO A 179 -18.08 -4.60 12.48
C PRO A 179 -16.94 -3.85 13.17
N LEU A 180 -16.13 -3.10 12.42
CA LEU A 180 -14.97 -2.35 12.92
C LEU A 180 -15.29 -0.88 13.25
N LYS A 181 -16.57 -0.56 13.47
CA LYS A 181 -17.03 0.81 13.74
C LYS A 181 -16.28 1.52 14.88
N PHE A 182 -15.83 0.78 15.89
CA PHE A 182 -15.03 1.34 17.00
C PHE A 182 -13.62 1.80 16.59
N GLN A 183 -13.15 1.42 15.42
CA GLN A 183 -11.86 1.85 14.88
C GLN A 183 -11.98 3.08 13.99
N ALA A 184 -13.19 3.47 13.61
CA ALA A 184 -13.43 4.63 12.74
C ALA A 184 -12.87 5.93 13.35
N GLN A 185 -12.98 6.10 14.68
CA GLN A 185 -12.46 7.25 15.42
C GLN A 185 -10.97 7.53 15.12
N GLU A 186 -10.14 6.49 15.02
CA GLU A 186 -8.71 6.64 14.72
C GLU A 186 -8.50 7.30 13.35
N TYR A 187 -9.32 6.96 12.37
CA TYR A 187 -9.22 7.52 11.02
C TYR A 187 -9.84 8.92 10.93
N PHE A 188 -10.88 9.23 11.70
CA PHE A 188 -11.37 10.60 11.81
C PHE A 188 -10.36 11.53 12.48
N VAL A 189 -9.61 11.05 13.47
CA VAL A 189 -8.47 11.79 14.04
C VAL A 189 -7.43 12.08 12.94
N ARG A 190 -7.06 11.09 12.11
CA ARG A 190 -6.12 11.29 10.99
C ARG A 190 -6.68 12.27 9.96
N CYS A 191 -7.98 12.21 9.65
CA CYS A 191 -8.64 13.18 8.77
C CYS A 191 -8.49 14.61 9.30
N MET A 192 -8.75 14.80 10.59
CA MET A 192 -8.61 16.13 11.20
C MET A 192 -7.16 16.62 11.19
N LEU A 193 -6.19 15.74 11.46
CA LEU A 193 -4.77 16.09 11.37
C LEU A 193 -4.36 16.51 9.95
N CYS A 194 -4.85 15.81 8.91
CA CYS A 194 -4.64 16.23 7.52
C CYS A 194 -5.24 17.62 7.25
N ARG A 195 -6.45 17.91 7.76
CA ARG A 195 -7.09 19.23 7.61
C ARG A 195 -6.29 20.32 8.30
N PHE A 196 -5.82 20.10 9.52
CA PHE A 196 -4.98 21.06 10.24
C PHE A 196 -3.66 21.32 9.50
N ALA A 197 -3.04 20.29 8.91
CA ALA A 197 -1.81 20.43 8.14
C ALA A 197 -1.97 21.25 6.84
N MET A 198 -3.21 21.40 6.34
CA MET A 198 -3.52 22.23 5.16
C MET A 198 -3.83 23.69 5.50
N VAL A 199 -3.84 24.07 6.79
CA VAL A 199 -4.03 25.47 7.20
C VAL A 199 -2.73 26.23 7.01
N SER A 200 -2.83 27.40 6.38
CA SER A 200 -1.72 28.33 6.12
C SER A 200 -2.13 29.75 6.41
N ASN A 201 -1.18 30.69 6.38
CA ASN A 201 -1.47 32.10 6.63
C ASN A 201 -2.56 32.64 5.68
N ASP A 202 -2.50 32.27 4.41
CA ASP A 202 -3.40 32.79 3.37
C ASP A 202 -4.84 32.29 3.49
N ASN A 203 -5.06 31.13 4.12
CA ASN A 203 -6.37 30.47 4.18
C ASN A 203 -6.86 30.17 5.61
N ARG A 204 -6.18 30.69 6.64
CA ARG A 204 -6.41 30.32 8.05
C ARG A 204 -7.87 30.35 8.47
N PHE A 205 -8.55 31.47 8.25
CA PHE A 205 -9.93 31.64 8.71
C PHE A 205 -10.88 30.68 7.99
N GLU A 206 -10.81 30.63 6.67
CA GLU A 206 -11.63 29.73 5.84
C GLU A 206 -11.41 28.27 6.20
N LYS A 207 -10.13 27.85 6.29
CA LYS A 207 -9.79 26.46 6.63
C LYS A 207 -10.11 26.10 8.08
N SER A 208 -10.02 27.04 9.02
CA SER A 208 -10.45 26.79 10.41
C SER A 208 -11.96 26.58 10.49
N GLU A 209 -12.75 27.31 9.73
CA GLU A 209 -14.20 27.13 9.64
C GLU A 209 -14.53 25.75 9.02
N GLU A 210 -13.90 25.40 7.90
CA GLU A 210 -14.02 24.04 7.31
C GLU A 210 -13.64 22.94 8.28
N CYS A 211 -12.58 23.13 9.09
CA CYS A 211 -12.17 22.17 10.12
C CYS A 211 -13.22 22.03 11.24
N GLN A 212 -13.83 23.15 11.67
CA GLN A 212 -14.90 23.17 12.68
C GLN A 212 -16.15 22.43 12.18
N GLU A 213 -16.53 22.66 10.92
CA GLU A 213 -17.66 21.96 10.29
C GLU A 213 -17.38 20.46 10.18
N ALA A 214 -16.19 20.10 9.69
CA ALA A 214 -15.77 18.70 9.55
C ALA A 214 -15.76 17.97 10.90
N LEU A 215 -15.20 18.59 11.95
CA LEU A 215 -15.20 18.02 13.30
C LEU A 215 -16.63 17.77 13.79
N THR A 216 -17.53 18.73 13.59
CA THR A 216 -18.94 18.60 13.97
C THR A 216 -19.61 17.45 13.22
N GLN A 217 -19.32 17.30 11.94
CA GLN A 217 -19.83 16.21 11.10
C GLN A 217 -19.32 14.86 11.59
N TYR A 218 -18.00 14.74 11.87
CA TYR A 218 -17.41 13.47 12.35
C TYR A 218 -17.95 13.07 13.71
N LEU A 219 -18.13 14.04 14.65
CA LEU A 219 -18.75 13.79 15.96
C LEU A 219 -20.23 13.40 15.87
N THR A 220 -20.91 13.83 14.82
CA THR A 220 -22.30 13.41 14.55
C THR A 220 -22.36 12.00 13.99
N SER A 221 -21.42 11.66 13.10
CA SER A 221 -21.36 10.37 12.42
C SER A 221 -20.81 9.27 13.29
N ASP A 222 -19.83 9.57 14.16
CA ASP A 222 -19.18 8.62 15.06
C ASP A 222 -19.44 8.96 16.53
N ILE A 223 -20.38 8.24 17.12
CA ILE A 223 -20.73 8.39 18.53
C ILE A 223 -19.61 7.94 19.48
N TYR A 224 -18.67 7.12 19.01
CA TYR A 224 -17.54 6.63 19.81
C TYR A 224 -16.39 7.62 19.88
N LEU A 225 -16.33 8.60 18.98
CA LEU A 225 -15.39 9.72 19.06
C LEU A 225 -15.88 10.78 20.05
N LYS A 226 -17.19 10.87 20.26
CA LYS A 226 -17.82 11.90 21.08
C LYS A 226 -17.56 11.69 22.58
N ASN A 227 -17.25 12.76 23.31
CA ASN A 227 -16.92 12.79 24.73
C ASN A 227 -15.66 11.96 25.09
N THR A 228 -14.73 11.84 24.15
CA THR A 228 -13.44 11.18 24.35
C THR A 228 -12.32 12.23 24.52
N ARG A 229 -11.17 11.76 24.97
CA ARG A 229 -9.96 12.61 25.00
C ARG A 229 -9.46 12.94 23.60
N GLU A 230 -9.71 12.09 22.63
CA GLU A 230 -9.44 12.36 21.21
C GLU A 230 -10.28 13.57 20.72
N GLU A 231 -11.54 13.67 21.08
CA GLU A 231 -12.33 14.87 20.79
C GLU A 231 -11.75 16.12 21.48
N GLU A 232 -11.40 16.02 22.76
CA GLU A 232 -10.78 17.14 23.50
C GLU A 232 -9.48 17.59 22.83
N PHE A 233 -8.63 16.64 22.45
CA PHE A 233 -7.42 16.92 21.68
C PHE A 233 -7.74 17.66 20.37
N LEU A 234 -8.68 17.16 19.57
CA LEU A 234 -9.03 17.77 18.28
C LEU A 234 -9.55 19.20 18.44
N ARG A 235 -10.34 19.48 19.48
CA ARG A 235 -10.82 20.85 19.79
C ARG A 235 -9.68 21.77 20.19
N LEU A 236 -8.76 21.31 21.04
CA LEU A 236 -7.58 22.09 21.45
C LEU A 236 -6.69 22.43 20.26
N ILE A 237 -6.45 21.47 19.35
CA ILE A 237 -5.64 21.73 18.15
C ILE A 237 -6.36 22.70 17.20
N LEU A 238 -7.68 22.54 17.02
CA LEU A 238 -8.47 23.46 16.19
C LEU A 238 -8.38 24.90 16.71
N GLU A 239 -8.59 25.12 18.01
CA GLU A 239 -8.44 26.43 18.64
C GLU A 239 -7.01 26.96 18.49
N ALA A 240 -6.01 26.10 18.74
CA ALA A 240 -4.61 26.49 18.61
C ALA A 240 -4.25 26.96 17.21
N VAL A 241 -4.70 26.23 16.18
CA VAL A 241 -4.47 26.58 14.77
C VAL A 241 -5.21 27.86 14.39
N THR A 242 -6.46 28.05 14.88
CA THR A 242 -7.26 29.24 14.63
C THR A 242 -6.62 30.50 15.25
N ASP A 243 -6.12 30.39 16.48
CA ASP A 243 -5.55 31.50 17.25
C ASP A 243 -4.05 31.69 16.99
N CYS A 244 -3.36 30.75 16.33
CA CYS A 244 -1.90 30.62 16.21
C CYS A 244 -1.21 30.50 17.60
N ASP A 245 -1.87 29.81 18.54
CA ASP A 245 -1.39 29.61 19.92
C ASP A 245 -0.57 28.32 20.03
N VAL A 246 0.76 28.46 19.98
CA VAL A 246 1.70 27.31 20.06
C VAL A 246 1.63 26.63 21.43
N ASP A 247 1.43 27.38 22.54
CA ASP A 247 1.33 26.79 23.89
C ASP A 247 0.07 25.92 24.01
N LYS A 248 -1.03 26.37 23.43
CA LYS A 248 -2.29 25.59 23.34
C LYS A 248 -2.09 24.31 22.51
N PHE A 249 -1.37 24.42 21.39
CA PHE A 249 -1.02 23.29 20.55
C PHE A 249 -0.21 22.23 21.32
N GLU A 250 0.84 22.65 22.05
CA GLU A 250 1.68 21.73 22.82
C GLU A 250 0.90 21.02 23.93
N ARG A 251 -0.02 21.72 24.59
CA ARG A 251 -0.94 21.10 25.58
C ARG A 251 -1.83 20.05 24.92
N GLY A 252 -2.37 20.33 23.74
CA GLY A 252 -3.17 19.36 22.99
C GLY A 252 -2.36 18.11 22.60
N VAL A 253 -1.14 18.27 22.11
CA VAL A 253 -0.25 17.17 21.76
C VAL A 253 0.09 16.32 22.99
N SER A 254 0.38 16.96 24.15
CA SER A 254 0.63 16.26 25.39
C SER A 254 -0.57 15.42 25.82
N LEU A 255 -1.78 15.96 25.72
CA LEU A 255 -3.01 15.21 26.02
C LEU A 255 -3.15 13.95 25.18
N LEU A 256 -2.83 14.00 23.88
CA LEU A 256 -2.87 12.83 23.00
C LEU A 256 -1.79 11.80 23.34
N GLN A 257 -0.57 12.25 23.71
CA GLN A 257 0.51 11.37 24.13
C GLN A 257 0.21 10.60 25.43
N ASP A 258 -0.53 11.21 26.35
CA ASP A 258 -0.98 10.56 27.59
C ASP A 258 -1.98 9.41 27.34
N ILE A 259 -2.69 9.46 26.20
CA ILE A 259 -3.64 8.41 25.81
C ILE A 259 -2.92 7.26 25.11
N ARG A 260 -2.07 7.61 24.16
CA ARG A 260 -1.45 6.64 23.26
C ARG A 260 -0.13 7.20 22.70
N LYS A 261 0.90 6.34 22.62
CA LYS A 261 2.13 6.72 21.92
C LYS A 261 1.81 7.12 20.48
N LEU A 262 2.30 8.29 20.07
CA LEU A 262 2.20 8.75 18.68
C LEU A 262 2.97 7.79 17.76
N ASP A 263 2.35 7.43 16.66
CA ASP A 263 3.06 6.78 15.55
C ASP A 263 3.84 7.82 14.72
N ASP A 264 4.75 7.34 13.88
CA ASP A 264 5.62 8.20 13.08
C ASP A 264 4.82 9.11 12.14
N TRP A 265 3.70 8.62 11.60
CA TRP A 265 2.81 9.39 10.73
C TRP A 265 2.17 10.58 11.48
N LYS A 266 1.59 10.34 12.66
CA LYS A 266 0.98 11.41 13.48
C LYS A 266 2.05 12.42 13.92
N THR A 267 3.22 11.93 14.29
CA THR A 267 4.35 12.79 14.68
C THR A 267 4.76 13.70 13.52
N HIS A 268 4.90 13.16 12.31
CA HIS A 268 5.22 13.92 11.11
C HIS A 268 4.16 15.00 10.85
N VAL A 269 2.89 14.63 10.81
CA VAL A 269 1.80 15.58 10.49
C VAL A 269 1.69 16.69 11.55
N LEU A 270 1.81 16.34 12.84
CA LEU A 270 1.79 17.35 13.92
C LEU A 270 2.99 18.30 13.84
N LEU A 271 4.16 17.85 13.42
CA LEU A 271 5.30 18.73 13.17
C LEU A 271 5.03 19.71 12.01
N VAL A 272 4.37 19.25 10.94
CA VAL A 272 3.96 20.12 9.83
C VAL A 272 2.95 21.17 10.32
N VAL A 273 1.94 20.75 11.11
CA VAL A 273 0.96 21.69 11.69
C VAL A 273 1.66 22.75 12.54
N LYS A 274 2.59 22.33 13.44
CA LYS A 274 3.34 23.25 14.28
C LYS A 274 4.17 24.24 13.44
N HIS A 275 4.87 23.76 12.43
CA HIS A 275 5.68 24.60 11.55
C HIS A 275 4.81 25.63 10.79
N ASN A 276 3.64 25.22 10.28
CA ASN A 276 2.70 26.13 9.64
C ASN A 276 2.24 27.22 10.62
N MET A 277 1.90 26.85 11.87
CA MET A 277 1.51 27.81 12.91
C MET A 277 2.62 28.80 13.24
N GLU A 278 3.87 28.32 13.42
CA GLU A 278 5.02 29.19 13.68
C GLU A 278 5.30 30.17 12.53
N SER A 279 4.98 29.77 11.30
CA SER A 279 5.11 30.65 10.13
C SER A 279 3.98 31.69 10.01
N MET A 280 2.88 31.51 10.74
CA MET A 280 1.72 32.40 10.77
C MET A 280 1.75 33.41 11.94
N ALA A 281 2.59 33.16 12.95
CA ALA A 281 2.75 34.01 14.12
C ALA A 281 3.73 35.15 13.84
#